data_3ff93fc0783e97e96f9f5ec3ae340841
#
_entry.id   3ff93fc0783e97e96f9f5ec3ae340841
#
_cell.length_a   1.000
_cell.length_b   1.000
_cell.length_c   1.000
_cell.angle_alpha   90.00
_cell.angle_beta   90.00
_cell.angle_gamma   90.00
#
_symmetry.space_group_name_H-M   'P 1'
#
loop_
_entity.id
_entity.type
_entity.pdbx_description
1 polymer ?
#
loop_
_entity_poly.entity_id
_entity_poly.type
_entity_poly.pdbx_seq_one_letter_code
_entity_poly.pdbx_strand_id
1 'polypeptide(L)'
;MAWKPFRGKFGLRHYNKTASQVFTQGALCDVVDGLITVCTITRAPHTGIIQKTVAATDSDYASTTRLPLMVPKSLGATWEVSVLSSDTAVATDVGNFFDIGGTPVGIDVTRATSNDDAFLVEEFVSANLVRGVLNSYKGTQPGIGTAT
;
A
#
# COMPACT_ATOMS: atom_id res chain seq x y z
N MET A 1 8.66 9.14 3.16
CA MET A 1 7.62 8.55 2.35
C MET A 1 7.71 7.03 2.33
N ALA A 2 6.61 6.35 2.60
CA ALA A 2 6.64 4.92 2.82
C ALA A 2 6.67 4.09 1.53
N TRP A 3 5.95 4.48 0.50
CA TRP A 3 5.73 3.67 -0.70
C TRP A 3 6.25 4.34 -1.95
N LYS A 4 7.01 3.58 -2.76
CA LYS A 4 7.64 4.09 -3.97
C LYS A 4 7.69 3.00 -5.02
N PRO A 5 7.29 3.24 -6.28
CA PRO A 5 7.49 2.28 -7.36
C PRO A 5 8.96 1.96 -7.53
N PHE A 6 9.28 0.68 -7.69
CA PHE A 6 10.68 0.25 -7.88
C PHE A 6 10.88 -0.45 -9.22
N ARG A 7 10.09 -1.48 -9.53
CA ARG A 7 10.25 -2.28 -10.73
C ARG A 7 8.89 -2.63 -11.32
N GLY A 8 8.84 -2.80 -12.65
CA GLY A 8 7.62 -3.09 -13.37
C GLY A 8 6.92 -1.83 -13.86
N LYS A 9 5.71 -1.99 -14.35
CA LYS A 9 4.93 -0.88 -14.90
C LYS A 9 3.94 -0.36 -13.87
N PHE A 10 3.94 0.95 -13.71
CA PHE A 10 2.98 1.68 -12.89
C PHE A 10 2.30 2.76 -13.72
N GLY A 11 1.15 3.19 -13.30
CA GLY A 11 0.44 4.27 -13.97
C GLY A 11 -0.55 4.92 -13.04
N LEU A 12 -1.17 5.98 -13.52
CA LEU A 12 -2.18 6.71 -12.76
C LEU A 12 -3.57 6.22 -13.13
N ARG A 13 -4.39 6.01 -12.11
CA ARG A 13 -5.84 5.90 -12.24
C ARG A 13 -6.49 6.96 -11.39
N HIS A 14 -7.61 7.48 -11.87
CA HIS A 14 -8.35 8.52 -11.19
C HIS A 14 -9.66 7.95 -10.67
N TYR A 15 -9.90 8.15 -9.40
CA TYR A 15 -11.14 7.76 -8.74
C TYR A 15 -11.67 8.93 -7.94
N ASN A 16 -12.96 8.96 -7.71
CA ASN A 16 -13.54 9.91 -6.79
C ASN A 16 -13.08 9.60 -5.36
N LYS A 17 -12.81 10.61 -4.60
CA LYS A 17 -12.41 10.44 -3.20
C LYS A 17 -13.61 10.40 -2.28
N THR A 18 -13.45 9.77 -1.13
CA THR A 18 -14.39 9.88 -0.02
C THR A 18 -14.42 11.32 0.48
N ALA A 19 -15.62 11.84 0.71
CA ALA A 19 -15.81 13.18 1.23
C ALA A 19 -15.31 13.28 2.68
N SER A 20 -14.81 14.46 3.04
CA SER A 20 -14.41 14.79 4.40
C SER A 20 -13.34 13.87 4.98
N GLN A 21 -12.40 13.46 4.14
CA GLN A 21 -11.24 12.67 4.54
C GLN A 21 -9.95 13.36 4.11
N VAL A 22 -8.96 13.37 4.99
CA VAL A 22 -7.63 13.90 4.70
C VAL A 22 -6.83 12.84 3.95
N PHE A 23 -6.17 13.26 2.87
CA PHE A 23 -5.24 12.42 2.11
C PHE A 23 -3.85 13.06 2.14
N THR A 24 -2.85 12.27 2.39
CA THR A 24 -1.45 12.73 2.35
C THR A 24 -0.75 12.05 1.17
N GLN A 25 -0.18 12.84 0.29
CA GLN A 25 0.57 12.31 -0.86
C GLN A 25 1.59 11.27 -0.40
N GLY A 26 1.64 10.13 -1.09
CA GLY A 26 2.51 9.01 -0.75
C GLY A 26 1.88 7.98 0.16
N ALA A 27 0.67 8.20 0.67
CA ALA A 27 -0.05 7.25 1.51
C ALA A 27 -0.68 6.13 0.68
N LEU A 28 -0.70 4.93 1.24
CA LEU A 28 -1.42 3.80 0.66
C LEU A 28 -2.92 4.04 0.79
N CYS A 29 -3.64 3.81 -0.29
CA CYS A 29 -5.09 3.98 -0.34
C CYS A 29 -5.77 2.77 -0.95
N ASP A 30 -7.03 2.59 -0.57
CA ASP A 30 -7.90 1.56 -1.09
C ASP A 30 -9.02 2.22 -1.91
N VAL A 31 -9.63 1.44 -2.80
CA VAL A 31 -10.86 1.85 -3.47
C VAL A 31 -11.97 0.94 -2.98
N VAL A 32 -12.96 1.52 -2.33
CA VAL A 32 -14.10 0.81 -1.76
C VAL A 32 -15.37 1.48 -2.26
N ASP A 33 -16.26 0.70 -2.83
CA ASP A 33 -17.51 1.20 -3.41
C ASP A 33 -17.30 2.34 -4.41
N GLY A 34 -16.19 2.28 -5.14
CA GLY A 34 -15.85 3.29 -6.15
C GLY A 34 -15.17 4.54 -5.61
N LEU A 35 -14.93 4.63 -4.32
CA LEU A 35 -14.31 5.81 -3.68
C LEU A 35 -12.93 5.48 -3.11
N ILE A 36 -11.99 6.41 -3.29
CA ILE A 36 -10.68 6.31 -2.63
C ILE A 36 -10.86 6.58 -1.14
N THR A 37 -10.32 5.68 -0.32
CA THR A 37 -10.22 5.85 1.12
C THR A 37 -8.79 5.65 1.57
N VAL A 38 -8.39 6.29 2.65
CA VAL A 38 -7.09 6.02 3.28
C VAL A 38 -7.07 4.56 3.74
N CYS A 39 -5.97 3.87 3.45
CA CYS A 39 -5.81 2.48 3.87
C CYS A 39 -5.93 2.37 5.38
N THR A 40 -6.80 1.49 5.80
CA THR A 40 -6.80 0.96 7.15
C THR A 40 -6.04 -0.37 7.13
N ILE A 41 -5.50 -0.78 8.25
CA ILE A 41 -4.72 -2.01 8.37
C ILE A 41 -5.59 -3.27 8.30
N THR A 42 -6.56 -3.27 7.45
CA THR A 42 -7.50 -4.37 7.31
C THR A 42 -7.22 -5.14 6.03
N ARG A 43 -8.00 -6.18 5.82
CA ARG A 43 -7.86 -7.10 4.70
C ARG A 43 -8.35 -6.57 3.37
N ALA A 44 -8.71 -5.32 3.27
CA ALA A 44 -9.20 -4.77 2.02
C ALA A 44 -8.13 -4.90 0.93
N PRO A 45 -8.51 -5.08 -0.31
CA PRO A 45 -7.55 -5.01 -1.40
C PRO A 45 -6.94 -3.62 -1.43
N HIS A 46 -5.62 -3.55 -1.32
CA HIS A 46 -4.91 -2.29 -1.37
C HIS A 46 -4.69 -1.90 -2.81
N THR A 47 -5.07 -0.69 -3.17
CA THR A 47 -5.14 -0.32 -4.59
C THR A 47 -3.91 0.43 -5.06
N GLY A 48 -3.44 1.42 -4.32
CA GLY A 48 -2.30 2.19 -4.78
C GLY A 48 -1.92 3.33 -3.85
N ILE A 49 -1.09 4.23 -4.37
CA ILE A 49 -0.50 5.32 -3.60
C ILE A 49 -1.06 6.65 -4.09
N ILE A 50 -1.67 7.41 -3.20
CA ILE A 50 -2.25 8.70 -3.53
C ILE A 50 -1.17 9.69 -3.97
N GLN A 51 -1.44 10.42 -5.04
CA GLN A 51 -0.48 11.34 -5.63
C GLN A 51 -0.80 12.81 -5.36
N LYS A 52 -1.79 13.07 -4.52
CA LYS A 52 -2.18 14.44 -4.16
C LYS A 52 -2.59 14.50 -2.70
N THR A 53 -2.17 15.55 -2.02
CA THR A 53 -2.59 15.84 -0.66
C THR A 53 -3.92 16.60 -0.68
N VAL A 54 -4.84 16.21 0.21
CA VAL A 54 -6.07 16.95 0.49
C VAL A 54 -6.13 17.18 1.99
N ALA A 55 -6.06 18.45 2.37
CA ALA A 55 -6.13 18.85 3.78
C ALA A 55 -7.58 19.20 4.15
N ALA A 56 -7.86 19.17 5.45
CA ALA A 56 -9.19 19.53 5.96
C ALA A 56 -9.60 20.98 5.67
N THR A 57 -8.62 21.84 5.37
CA THR A 57 -8.84 23.24 5.01
C THR A 57 -9.03 23.48 3.52
N ASP A 58 -8.86 22.45 2.69
CA ASP A 58 -8.99 22.59 1.24
C ASP A 58 -10.45 22.75 0.83
N SER A 59 -10.68 23.49 -0.24
CA SER A 59 -12.03 23.77 -0.73
C SER A 59 -12.79 22.53 -1.19
N ASP A 60 -12.08 21.48 -1.62
CA ASP A 60 -12.67 20.23 -2.06
C ASP A 60 -12.72 19.14 -0.97
N TYR A 61 -12.36 19.48 0.25
CA TYR A 61 -12.34 18.51 1.36
C TYR A 61 -13.68 17.79 1.52
N ALA A 62 -14.78 18.52 1.51
CA ALA A 62 -16.11 17.97 1.73
C ALA A 62 -16.76 17.35 0.47
N SER A 63 -16.07 17.37 -0.65
CA SER A 63 -16.60 16.88 -1.94
C SER A 63 -16.01 15.52 -2.30
N THR A 64 -16.53 14.93 -3.37
CA THR A 64 -16.04 13.64 -3.91
C THR A 64 -15.27 13.85 -5.21
N THR A 65 -14.43 14.86 -5.27
CA THR A 65 -13.59 15.14 -6.43
C THR A 65 -12.65 14.00 -6.76
N ARG A 66 -12.19 13.93 -8.00
CA ARG A 66 -11.29 12.86 -8.47
C ARG A 66 -9.86 13.14 -8.04
N LEU A 67 -9.18 12.09 -7.59
CA LEU A 67 -7.77 12.14 -7.24
C LEU A 67 -6.98 11.10 -8.02
N PRO A 68 -5.70 11.40 -8.35
CA PRO A 68 -4.81 10.46 -9.00
C PRO A 68 -4.25 9.45 -8.00
N LEU A 69 -4.28 8.18 -8.39
CA LEU A 69 -3.76 7.06 -7.61
C LEU A 69 -2.73 6.31 -8.45
N MET A 70 -1.49 6.19 -7.97
CA MET A 70 -0.46 5.39 -8.61
C MET A 70 -0.73 3.92 -8.35
N VAL A 71 -0.93 3.15 -9.41
CA VAL A 71 -1.27 1.72 -9.31
C VAL A 71 -0.32 0.86 -10.14
N PRO A 72 -0.08 -0.40 -9.75
CA PRO A 72 0.65 -1.34 -10.58
C PRO A 72 -0.13 -1.63 -11.86
N LYS A 73 0.57 -1.68 -12.98
CA LYS A 73 0.01 -1.99 -14.30
C LYS A 73 0.50 -3.30 -14.86
N SER A 74 1.54 -3.90 -14.28
CA SER A 74 2.05 -5.20 -14.68
C SER A 74 2.01 -6.16 -13.51
N LEU A 75 1.85 -7.44 -13.84
CA LEU A 75 1.92 -8.50 -12.83
C LEU A 75 3.34 -8.52 -12.23
N GLY A 76 3.42 -8.64 -10.92
CA GLY A 76 4.71 -8.67 -10.23
C GLY A 76 5.43 -7.32 -10.13
N ALA A 77 4.75 -6.21 -10.42
CA ALA A 77 5.31 -4.88 -10.17
C ALA A 77 5.66 -4.74 -8.69
N THR A 78 6.85 -4.22 -8.40
CA THR A 78 7.37 -4.15 -7.04
C THR A 78 7.42 -2.73 -6.52
N TRP A 79 7.19 -2.61 -5.21
CA TRP A 79 7.31 -1.38 -4.45
C TRP A 79 8.56 -1.40 -3.59
N GLU A 80 9.15 -0.25 -3.38
CA GLU A 80 10.12 -0.03 -2.31
C GLU A 80 9.38 0.60 -1.14
N VAL A 81 9.46 0.01 0.03
CA VAL A 81 8.59 0.36 1.16
C VAL A 81 9.39 0.44 2.44
N SER A 82 9.07 1.45 3.25
CA SER A 82 9.63 1.58 4.59
C SER A 82 9.02 0.54 5.53
N VAL A 83 9.87 -0.02 6.38
CA VAL A 83 9.46 -0.83 7.52
C VAL A 83 8.98 0.10 8.63
N LEU A 84 8.05 -0.34 9.46
CA LEU A 84 7.59 0.45 10.61
C LEU A 84 8.78 0.88 11.47
N SER A 85 8.70 2.08 12.03
CA SER A 85 9.80 2.67 12.80
C SER A 85 10.19 1.86 14.04
N SER A 86 9.27 1.07 14.58
CA SER A 86 9.53 0.18 15.72
C SER A 86 10.13 -1.17 15.32
N ASP A 87 10.23 -1.45 14.01
CA ASP A 87 10.62 -2.75 13.50
C ASP A 87 11.98 -2.67 12.81
N THR A 88 12.59 -3.84 12.65
CA THR A 88 13.87 -3.98 11.95
C THR A 88 13.76 -5.14 10.98
N ALA A 89 13.90 -4.87 9.69
CA ALA A 89 13.96 -5.91 8.68
C ALA A 89 15.33 -6.61 8.72
N VAL A 90 15.32 -7.88 8.37
CA VAL A 90 16.52 -8.72 8.24
C VAL A 90 16.47 -9.50 6.92
N ALA A 91 17.63 -9.99 6.48
CA ALA A 91 17.73 -10.68 5.18
C ALA A 91 16.84 -11.93 5.10
N THR A 92 16.53 -12.57 6.20
CA THR A 92 15.68 -13.76 6.24
C THR A 92 14.19 -13.44 6.11
N ASP A 93 13.81 -12.17 6.08
CA ASP A 93 12.42 -11.78 5.80
C ASP A 93 12.05 -11.98 4.32
N VAL A 94 13.03 -12.10 3.44
CA VAL A 94 12.78 -12.35 2.03
C VAL A 94 12.03 -13.67 1.83
N GLY A 95 10.97 -13.62 1.04
CA GLY A 95 10.11 -14.77 0.78
C GLY A 95 8.93 -14.90 1.73
N ASN A 96 8.82 -14.04 2.72
CA ASN A 96 7.72 -14.06 3.69
C ASN A 96 6.70 -12.97 3.38
N PHE A 97 5.45 -13.27 3.72
CA PHE A 97 4.37 -12.29 3.72
C PHE A 97 4.28 -11.60 5.07
N PHE A 98 3.98 -10.31 5.03
CA PHE A 98 3.82 -9.51 6.23
C PHE A 98 2.56 -8.67 6.16
N ASP A 99 2.09 -8.26 7.33
CA ASP A 99 1.05 -7.25 7.44
C ASP A 99 1.60 -5.87 7.11
N ILE A 100 0.69 -4.96 6.90
CA ILE A 100 0.98 -3.54 6.85
C ILE A 100 0.29 -2.84 8.01
N GLY A 101 0.83 -1.75 8.44
CA GLY A 101 0.25 -1.01 9.55
C GLY A 101 1.00 0.27 9.85
N GLY A 102 0.59 0.90 10.93
CA GLY A 102 1.21 2.13 11.40
C GLY A 102 0.73 3.39 10.68
N THR A 103 1.26 4.52 11.11
CA THR A 103 0.97 5.83 10.53
C THR A 103 2.28 6.59 10.36
N PRO A 104 2.75 6.81 9.14
CA PRO A 104 2.21 6.29 7.87
C PRO A 104 2.29 4.77 7.76
N VAL A 105 1.43 4.20 6.93
CA VAL A 105 1.37 2.74 6.75
C VAL A 105 2.67 2.24 6.14
N GLY A 106 3.28 1.26 6.77
CA GLY A 106 4.49 0.58 6.33
C GLY A 106 4.39 -0.93 6.59
N ILE A 107 5.51 -1.63 6.45
CA ILE A 107 5.57 -3.08 6.63
C ILE A 107 5.81 -3.41 8.10
N ASP A 108 4.97 -4.27 8.64
CA ASP A 108 5.10 -4.79 10.00
C ASP A 108 5.79 -6.15 9.95
N VAL A 109 7.11 -6.17 10.06
CA VAL A 109 7.90 -7.40 9.95
C VAL A 109 7.83 -8.29 11.19
N THR A 110 7.16 -7.87 12.22
CA THR A 110 6.97 -8.70 13.42
C THR A 110 5.75 -9.63 13.31
N ARG A 111 4.94 -9.50 12.26
CA ARG A 111 3.67 -10.21 12.10
C ARG A 111 3.63 -11.10 10.86
N ALA A 112 4.70 -11.89 10.68
CA ALA A 112 4.82 -12.78 9.52
C ALA A 112 3.80 -13.92 9.52
N THR A 113 3.18 -14.23 10.64
CA THR A 113 2.24 -15.34 10.76
C THR A 113 0.78 -14.90 10.76
N SER A 114 0.53 -13.65 10.51
CA SER A 114 -0.82 -13.12 10.43
C SER A 114 -1.55 -13.63 9.19
N ASN A 115 -2.85 -13.54 9.21
CA ASN A 115 -3.71 -13.91 8.08
C ASN A 115 -3.91 -12.79 7.08
N ASP A 116 -3.30 -11.64 7.27
CA ASP A 116 -3.54 -10.51 6.38
C ASP A 116 -2.66 -10.56 5.14
N ASP A 117 -1.46 -11.09 5.25
CA ASP A 117 -0.56 -11.38 4.12
C ASP A 117 -0.55 -10.28 3.05
N ALA A 118 -0.41 -9.04 3.50
CA ALA A 118 -0.62 -7.89 2.63
C ALA A 118 0.55 -7.63 1.69
N PHE A 119 1.76 -7.99 2.07
CA PHE A 119 2.96 -7.67 1.33
C PHE A 119 3.97 -8.82 1.35
N LEU A 120 4.44 -9.22 0.18
CA LEU A 120 5.50 -10.21 0.03
C LEU A 120 6.84 -9.51 -0.12
N VAL A 121 7.75 -9.74 0.80
CA VAL A 121 9.11 -9.22 0.70
C VAL A 121 9.90 -10.05 -0.29
N GLU A 122 10.43 -9.40 -1.33
CA GLU A 122 11.26 -10.05 -2.34
C GLU A 122 12.73 -9.68 -2.21
N GLU A 123 13.03 -8.53 -1.62
CA GLU A 123 14.39 -8.04 -1.51
C GLU A 123 14.58 -7.25 -0.22
N PHE A 124 15.64 -7.57 0.50
CA PHE A 124 16.10 -6.83 1.67
C PHE A 124 17.07 -5.74 1.21
N VAL A 125 16.79 -4.49 1.55
CA VAL A 125 17.67 -3.36 1.22
C VAL A 125 18.45 -2.91 2.46
N SER A 126 17.73 -2.69 3.54
CA SER A 126 18.31 -2.27 4.83
C SER A 126 17.34 -2.60 5.96
N ALA A 127 17.75 -2.33 7.18
CA ALA A 127 16.92 -2.53 8.35
C ALA A 127 15.57 -1.78 8.27
N ASN A 128 15.53 -0.69 7.50
CA ASN A 128 14.35 0.17 7.42
C ASN A 128 13.64 0.13 6.06
N LEU A 129 14.15 -0.66 5.11
CA LEU A 129 13.68 -0.59 3.74
C LEU A 129 13.69 -1.96 3.09
N VAL A 130 12.57 -2.35 2.51
CA VAL A 130 12.39 -3.60 1.76
C VAL A 130 11.74 -3.32 0.42
N ARG A 131 11.82 -4.30 -0.49
CA ARG A 131 11.15 -4.25 -1.79
C ARG A 131 10.31 -5.50 -1.96
N GLY A 132 9.16 -5.35 -2.59
CA GLY A 132 8.30 -6.49 -2.81
C GLY A 132 6.98 -6.15 -3.46
N VAL A 133 6.06 -7.09 -3.38
CA VAL A 133 4.77 -7.06 -4.06
C VAL A 133 3.65 -6.83 -3.07
N LEU A 134 2.82 -5.84 -3.35
CA LEU A 134 1.59 -5.61 -2.61
C LEU A 134 0.55 -6.65 -3.05
N ASN A 135 0.01 -7.39 -2.10
CA ASN A 135 -1.03 -8.37 -2.38
C ASN A 135 -2.39 -7.67 -2.44
N SER A 136 -2.78 -7.29 -3.65
CA SER A 136 -4.03 -6.55 -3.87
C SER A 136 -5.27 -7.43 -3.83
N TYR A 137 -5.12 -8.73 -3.97
CA TYR A 137 -6.23 -9.69 -3.95
C TYR A 137 -5.97 -10.81 -2.98
N LYS A 138 -6.89 -11.00 -2.10
CA LYS A 138 -6.83 -12.13 -1.18
C LYS A 138 -7.37 -13.39 -1.87
N GLY A 139 -6.46 -14.27 -2.21
CA GLY A 139 -6.80 -15.60 -2.68
C GLY A 139 -7.18 -15.73 -4.15
N THR A 140 -7.17 -14.67 -4.92
CA THR A 140 -7.68 -14.74 -6.30
C THR A 140 -6.70 -14.26 -7.36
N GLN A 141 -5.68 -13.53 -7.00
CA GLN A 141 -4.74 -13.00 -7.99
C GLN A 141 -3.70 -14.05 -8.37
N PRO A 142 -3.58 -14.37 -9.68
CA PRO A 142 -2.55 -15.30 -10.15
C PRO A 142 -1.15 -14.73 -9.91
N GLY A 143 -0.21 -15.58 -9.53
CA GLY A 143 1.19 -15.24 -9.37
C GLY A 143 1.54 -14.59 -8.03
N ILE A 144 0.56 -14.32 -7.20
CA ILE A 144 0.75 -13.91 -5.81
C ILE A 144 0.11 -14.99 -4.95
N GLY A 145 0.78 -15.41 -3.90
CA GLY A 145 0.23 -16.42 -3.02
C GLY A 145 -1.15 -16.06 -2.52
N THR A 146 -1.96 -17.08 -2.25
CA THR A 146 -3.27 -16.85 -1.66
C THR A 146 -3.11 -16.48 -0.20
N ALA A 147 -3.75 -15.41 0.19
CA ALA A 147 -3.88 -15.09 1.60
C ALA A 147 -4.90 -16.03 2.25
N THR A 148 -4.56 -16.55 3.36
CA THR A 148 -5.41 -17.50 4.08
C THR A 148 -5.92 -16.94 5.38
#